data_14ceb81fcae23b546e983b1c239eb5cd
#
_entry.id   14ceb81fcae23b546e983b1c239eb5cd
#
_cell.length_a   1.000
_cell.length_b   1.000
_cell.length_c   1.000
_cell.angle_alpha   90.00
_cell.angle_beta   90.00
_cell.angle_gamma   90.00
#
_symmetry.space_group_name_H-M   'P 1'
#
loop_
_entity.id
_entity.type
_entity.pdbx_description
1 polymer ?
#
loop_
_entity_poly.entity_id
_entity_poly.type
_entity_poly.pdbx_seq_one_letter_code
_entity_poly.pdbx_strand_id
1 'polypeptide(L)'
;MRDKPIYRVKTVTIAATESLSSVIDMDGYQNVAVIMPTGWDTADLTFAASTEIDGTFIPIHDTSGEVTITNPAASTAFVLSEQLRPFKFIKIRSGTSASAVAQTADRVLIVVQS
;
A
#
# COMPACT_ATOMS: atom_id res chain seq x y z
N MET A 1 -27.99 0.70 8.07
CA MET A 1 -27.82 0.11 6.73
C MET A 1 -26.47 0.47 6.14
N ARG A 2 -25.87 -0.46 5.47
CA ARG A 2 -24.60 -0.24 4.81
C ARG A 2 -24.84 0.30 3.39
N ASP A 3 -24.22 1.43 3.06
CA ASP A 3 -24.39 2.06 1.74
C ASP A 3 -23.32 1.63 0.75
N LYS A 4 -22.18 1.12 1.21
CA LYS A 4 -21.10 0.67 0.34
C LYS A 4 -21.09 -0.85 0.23
N PRO A 5 -20.53 -1.40 -0.85
CA PRO A 5 -20.37 -2.85 -0.96
C PRO A 5 -19.49 -3.39 0.16
N ILE A 6 -19.70 -4.67 0.50
CA ILE A 6 -18.88 -5.35 1.51
C ILE A 6 -17.49 -5.69 0.99
N TYR A 7 -17.22 -5.40 -0.26
CA TYR A 7 -16.03 -5.85 -0.97
C TYR A 7 -15.75 -4.89 -2.12
N ARG A 8 -14.52 -4.45 -2.25
CA ARG A 8 -14.12 -3.53 -3.32
C ARG A 8 -12.75 -3.88 -3.85
N VAL A 9 -12.59 -3.86 -5.16
CA VAL A 9 -11.29 -4.05 -5.82
C VAL A 9 -10.90 -2.77 -6.52
N LYS A 10 -9.69 -2.31 -6.25
CA LYS A 10 -9.08 -1.12 -6.84
C LYS A 10 -7.68 -1.46 -7.29
N THR A 11 -7.10 -0.60 -8.10
CA THR A 11 -5.69 -0.68 -8.43
C THR A 11 -4.98 0.58 -7.99
N VAL A 12 -3.72 0.44 -7.63
CA VAL A 12 -2.80 1.56 -7.43
C VAL A 12 -1.55 1.29 -8.24
N THR A 13 -0.88 2.35 -8.68
CA THR A 13 0.30 2.22 -9.52
C THR A 13 1.49 2.89 -8.87
N ILE A 14 2.61 2.18 -8.82
CA ILE A 14 3.92 2.78 -8.60
C ILE A 14 4.50 3.01 -9.98
N ALA A 15 4.61 4.27 -10.37
CA ALA A 15 5.09 4.62 -11.69
C ALA A 15 6.59 4.28 -11.85
N ALA A 16 7.02 4.02 -13.07
CA ALA A 16 8.44 3.80 -13.36
C ALA A 16 9.27 4.96 -12.80
N THR A 17 10.39 4.62 -12.19
CA THR A 17 11.33 5.55 -11.51
C THR A 17 10.83 6.11 -10.18
N GLU A 18 9.63 5.72 -9.75
CA GLU A 18 9.04 6.15 -8.49
C GLU A 18 9.03 5.01 -7.48
N SER A 19 8.83 5.36 -6.21
CA SER A 19 8.75 4.37 -5.12
C SER A 19 7.40 4.38 -4.40
N LEU A 20 6.60 5.46 -4.51
CA LEU A 20 5.29 5.56 -3.88
C LEU A 20 4.18 5.36 -4.89
N SER A 21 3.17 4.62 -4.47
CA SER A 21 1.97 4.40 -5.29
C SER A 21 1.04 5.62 -5.28
N SER A 22 0.03 5.58 -6.14
CA SER A 22 -1.14 6.44 -6.00
C SER A 22 -1.88 6.14 -4.70
N VAL A 23 -2.82 7.00 -4.34
CA VAL A 23 -3.50 6.94 -3.04
C VAL A 23 -4.52 5.81 -2.99
N ILE A 24 -4.54 5.10 -1.86
CA ILE A 24 -5.63 4.21 -1.48
C ILE A 24 -6.54 4.97 -0.52
N ASP A 25 -7.80 5.17 -0.90
CA ASP A 25 -8.81 5.67 0.02
C ASP A 25 -9.39 4.48 0.76
N MET A 26 -9.15 4.41 2.07
CA MET A 26 -9.65 3.30 2.89
C MET A 26 -11.18 3.31 3.01
N ASP A 27 -11.79 4.49 2.94
CA ASP A 27 -13.24 4.68 2.85
C ASP A 27 -14.05 3.82 3.84
N GLY A 28 -13.54 3.67 5.06
CA GLY A 28 -14.21 2.89 6.10
C GLY A 28 -14.06 1.38 5.99
N TYR A 29 -13.41 0.87 4.95
CA TYR A 29 -13.05 -0.54 4.90
C TYR A 29 -11.97 -0.82 5.94
N GLN A 30 -12.07 -1.94 6.63
CA GLN A 30 -11.15 -2.28 7.71
C GLN A 30 -10.09 -3.28 7.30
N ASN A 31 -10.35 -4.06 6.26
CA ASN A 31 -9.43 -5.09 5.81
C ASN A 31 -8.92 -4.74 4.42
N VAL A 32 -7.62 -4.90 4.24
CA VAL A 32 -6.96 -4.61 2.96
C VAL A 32 -6.02 -5.76 2.64
N ALA A 33 -6.06 -6.21 1.40
CA ALA A 33 -5.08 -7.14 0.86
C ALA A 33 -4.51 -6.54 -0.42
N VAL A 34 -3.29 -6.93 -0.74
CA VAL A 34 -2.60 -6.49 -1.95
C VAL A 34 -2.20 -7.70 -2.76
N ILE A 35 -2.49 -7.68 -4.05
CA ILE A 35 -2.01 -8.67 -4.99
C ILE A 35 -0.85 -8.05 -5.76
N MET A 36 0.34 -8.67 -5.62
CA MET A 36 1.55 -8.18 -6.26
C MET A 36 1.51 -8.41 -7.77
N PRO A 37 2.08 -7.50 -8.57
CA PRO A 37 2.17 -7.67 -10.02
C PRO A 37 3.12 -8.82 -10.40
N THR A 38 3.05 -9.24 -11.65
CA THR A 38 3.91 -10.30 -12.18
C THR A 38 5.37 -9.86 -12.30
N GLY A 39 5.62 -8.56 -12.47
CA GLY A 39 6.96 -7.98 -12.46
C GLY A 39 7.16 -7.14 -11.20
N TRP A 40 8.27 -7.34 -10.52
CA TRP A 40 8.57 -6.59 -9.30
C TRP A 40 10.08 -6.57 -9.07
N ASP A 41 10.67 -5.38 -9.00
CA ASP A 41 12.06 -5.24 -8.59
C ASP A 41 12.15 -5.52 -7.09
N THR A 42 13.13 -6.31 -6.69
CA THR A 42 13.25 -6.75 -5.30
C THR A 42 13.28 -5.57 -4.33
N ALA A 43 12.30 -5.50 -3.46
CA ALA A 43 12.15 -4.44 -2.46
C ALA A 43 11.12 -4.86 -1.42
N ASP A 44 11.25 -4.34 -0.21
CA ASP A 44 10.21 -4.46 0.81
C ASP A 44 9.01 -3.60 0.43
N LEU A 45 7.85 -3.88 1.02
CA LEU A 45 6.71 -2.97 0.99
C LEU A 45 6.56 -2.29 2.34
N THR A 46 6.42 -0.99 2.32
CA THR A 46 6.06 -0.18 3.48
C THR A 46 4.90 0.74 3.11
N PHE A 47 4.46 1.54 4.04
CA PHE A 47 3.23 2.30 3.87
C PHE A 47 3.41 3.70 4.40
N ALA A 48 2.74 4.65 3.76
CA ALA A 48 2.70 6.03 4.21
C ALA A 48 1.24 6.47 4.30
N ALA A 49 0.93 7.30 5.28
CA ALA A 49 -0.43 7.73 5.55
C ALA A 49 -0.55 9.24 5.60
N SER A 50 -1.74 9.72 5.27
CA SER A 50 -2.09 11.13 5.40
C SER A 50 -3.53 11.23 5.89
N THR A 51 -3.84 12.34 6.56
CA THR A 51 -5.22 12.68 6.94
C THR A 51 -6.00 13.31 5.79
N GLU A 52 -5.31 13.70 4.71
CA GLU A 52 -5.92 14.33 3.54
C GLU A 52 -5.41 13.67 2.27
N ILE A 53 -6.30 13.58 1.26
CA ILE A 53 -5.99 12.87 0.01
C ILE A 53 -4.78 13.48 -0.73
N ASP A 54 -4.63 14.78 -0.65
CA ASP A 54 -3.54 15.52 -1.28
C ASP A 54 -2.54 16.07 -0.26
N GLY A 55 -2.55 15.52 0.95
CA GLY A 55 -1.65 15.95 2.02
C GLY A 55 -0.26 15.36 1.91
N THR A 56 0.54 15.60 2.94
CA THR A 56 1.87 15.00 3.07
C THR A 56 1.71 13.60 3.65
N PHE A 57 2.25 12.60 2.96
CA PHE A 57 2.20 11.21 3.41
C PHE A 57 3.46 10.91 4.21
N ILE A 58 3.26 10.39 5.42
CA ILE A 58 4.33 10.07 6.37
C ILE A 58 4.39 8.57 6.62
N PRO A 59 5.59 8.01 6.92
CA PRO A 59 5.74 6.57 7.13
C PRO A 59 4.88 6.07 8.29
N ILE A 60 4.29 4.89 8.13
CA ILE A 60 3.50 4.26 9.18
C ILE A 60 4.42 3.37 10.01
N HIS A 61 4.45 3.62 11.32
CA HIS A 61 5.22 2.85 12.30
C HIS A 61 4.28 2.26 13.34
N ASP A 62 4.67 1.12 13.89
CA ASP A 62 4.12 0.63 15.15
C ASP A 62 5.23 0.70 16.21
N THR A 63 5.00 0.06 17.37
CA THR A 63 5.97 0.11 18.46
C THR A 63 7.27 -0.66 18.15
N SER A 64 7.27 -1.48 17.11
CA SER A 64 8.45 -2.27 16.69
C SER A 64 9.23 -1.60 15.57
N GLY A 65 8.70 -0.54 14.96
CA GLY A 65 9.32 0.16 13.85
C GLY A 65 8.38 0.35 12.68
N GLU A 66 8.93 0.56 11.50
CA GLU A 66 8.13 0.77 10.29
C GLU A 66 7.38 -0.50 9.92
N VAL A 67 6.07 -0.37 9.67
CA VAL A 67 5.24 -1.50 9.24
C VAL A 67 5.71 -1.96 7.87
N THR A 68 6.19 -3.21 7.79
CA THR A 68 6.92 -3.70 6.61
C THR A 68 6.44 -5.09 6.23
N ILE A 69 6.25 -5.33 4.93
CA ILE A 69 6.20 -6.68 4.37
C ILE A 69 7.57 -6.92 3.74
N THR A 70 8.31 -7.84 4.31
CA THR A 70 9.70 -8.09 3.91
C THR A 70 9.72 -8.89 2.62
N ASN A 71 10.36 -8.33 1.60
CA ASN A 71 10.73 -9.00 0.35
C ASN A 71 9.54 -9.77 -0.28
N PRO A 72 8.42 -9.11 -0.58
CA PRO A 72 7.26 -9.77 -1.17
C PRO A 72 7.59 -10.31 -2.55
N ALA A 73 7.07 -11.52 -2.83
CA ALA A 73 7.25 -12.13 -4.14
C ALA A 73 6.25 -11.57 -5.15
N ALA A 74 6.65 -11.54 -6.42
CA ALA A 74 5.72 -11.24 -7.51
C ALA A 74 4.59 -12.27 -7.54
N SER A 75 3.44 -11.88 -8.08
CA SER A 75 2.26 -12.75 -8.26
C SER A 75 1.78 -13.40 -6.96
N THR A 76 1.88 -12.69 -5.84
CA THR A 76 1.49 -13.18 -4.52
C THR A 76 0.51 -12.21 -3.89
N ALA A 77 -0.49 -12.75 -3.17
CA ALA A 77 -1.43 -11.94 -2.41
C ALA A 77 -0.99 -11.86 -0.95
N PHE A 78 -1.03 -10.66 -0.38
CA PHE A 78 -0.70 -10.41 1.01
C PHE A 78 -1.86 -9.74 1.72
N VAL A 79 -2.21 -10.23 2.91
CA VAL A 79 -3.15 -9.56 3.80
C VAL A 79 -2.36 -8.52 4.59
N LEU A 80 -2.80 -7.26 4.51
CA LEU A 80 -2.10 -6.17 5.18
C LEU A 80 -2.45 -6.12 6.65
N SER A 81 -1.54 -5.52 7.42
CA SER A 81 -1.69 -5.38 8.87
C SER A 81 -2.92 -4.56 9.23
N GLU A 82 -3.60 -4.97 10.31
CA GLU A 82 -4.67 -4.18 10.91
C GLU A 82 -4.18 -2.82 11.42
N GLN A 83 -2.89 -2.64 11.56
CA GLN A 83 -2.29 -1.36 11.96
C GLN A 83 -2.51 -0.25 10.94
N LEU A 84 -2.95 -0.60 9.72
CA LEU A 84 -3.31 0.38 8.71
C LEU A 84 -4.72 0.94 8.89
N ARG A 85 -5.56 0.30 9.68
CA ARG A 85 -6.99 0.63 9.82
C ARG A 85 -7.30 2.05 10.25
N PRO A 86 -6.51 2.69 11.16
CA PRO A 86 -6.84 4.04 11.60
C PRO A 86 -6.72 5.10 10.53
N PHE A 87 -6.02 4.82 9.45
CA PHE A 87 -5.69 5.83 8.45
C PHE A 87 -6.68 5.83 7.30
N LYS A 88 -7.09 7.02 6.89
CA LYS A 88 -8.04 7.17 5.80
C LYS A 88 -7.37 7.06 4.43
N PHE A 89 -6.20 7.66 4.28
CA PHE A 89 -5.47 7.68 3.01
C PHE A 89 -4.10 7.06 3.20
N ILE A 90 -3.78 6.11 2.34
CA ILE A 90 -2.53 5.33 2.42
C ILE A 90 -1.91 5.25 1.04
N LYS A 91 -0.58 5.28 0.99
CA LYS A 91 0.20 4.93 -0.19
C LYS A 91 1.08 3.73 0.14
N ILE A 92 1.31 2.89 -0.85
CA ILE A 92 2.24 1.76 -0.75
C ILE A 92 3.59 2.26 -1.26
N ARG A 93 4.66 1.95 -0.50
CA ARG A 93 6.03 2.28 -0.90
C ARG A 93 6.81 1.02 -1.25
N SER A 94 7.56 1.10 -2.34
CA SER A 94 8.61 0.15 -2.68
C SER A 94 9.86 0.53 -1.89
N GLY A 95 10.34 -0.40 -1.06
CA GLY A 95 11.42 -0.13 -0.12
C GLY A 95 10.93 0.39 1.22
N THR A 96 11.83 0.95 2.00
CA THR A 96 11.51 1.53 3.31
C THR A 96 11.60 3.05 3.25
N SER A 97 11.10 3.73 4.28
CA SER A 97 11.18 5.20 4.34
C SER A 97 12.64 5.69 4.36
N ALA A 98 13.53 4.90 4.95
CA ALA A 98 14.97 5.21 4.99
C ALA A 98 15.69 4.81 3.71
N SER A 99 15.17 3.84 2.95
CA SER A 99 15.81 3.29 1.77
C SER A 99 14.76 2.90 0.74
N ALA A 100 14.14 3.90 0.13
CA ALA A 100 13.15 3.70 -0.91
C ALA A 100 13.80 3.12 -2.17
N VAL A 101 13.08 2.24 -2.86
CA VAL A 101 13.56 1.56 -4.07
C VAL A 101 12.66 1.95 -5.24
N ALA A 102 13.20 2.72 -6.19
CA ALA A 102 12.48 3.05 -7.40
C ALA A 102 12.28 1.80 -8.25
N GLN A 103 11.06 1.58 -8.72
CA GLN A 103 10.77 0.47 -9.64
C GLN A 103 11.20 0.88 -11.05
N THR A 104 11.66 -0.09 -11.85
CA THR A 104 12.16 0.19 -13.20
C THR A 104 11.06 0.27 -14.25
N ALA A 105 9.85 -0.12 -13.91
CA ALA A 105 8.69 -0.05 -14.79
C ALA A 105 7.46 0.26 -13.95
N ASP A 106 6.36 0.67 -14.59
CA ASP A 106 5.09 0.84 -13.89
C ASP A 106 4.68 -0.48 -13.25
N ARG A 107 4.30 -0.41 -11.96
CA ARG A 107 3.85 -1.57 -11.21
C ARG A 107 2.41 -1.31 -10.76
N VAL A 108 1.50 -2.11 -11.28
CA VAL A 108 0.08 -2.02 -10.91
C VAL A 108 -0.20 -3.06 -9.85
N LEU A 109 -0.57 -2.60 -8.65
CA LEU A 109 -0.92 -3.48 -7.53
C LEU A 109 -2.44 -3.49 -7.39
N ILE A 110 -3.01 -4.67 -7.20
CA ILE A 110 -4.46 -4.80 -6.98
C ILE A 110 -4.71 -4.72 -5.49
N VAL A 111 -5.63 -3.85 -5.09
CA VAL A 111 -5.99 -3.63 -3.69
C VAL A 111 -7.40 -4.15 -3.49
N VAL A 112 -7.54 -5.10 -2.57
CA VAL A 112 -8.83 -5.71 -2.21
C VAL A 112 -9.21 -5.19 -0.83
N GLN A 113 -10.39 -4.61 -0.73
CA GLN A 113 -10.87 -4.01 0.52
C GLN A 113 -12.20 -4.65 0.93
N SER A 114 -12.36 -4.86 2.23
CA SER A 114 -13.60 -5.38 2.77
C SER A 114 -13.88 -4.86 4.17
#